data_43a2fafdc3ed81a1e45670ac7f3b1bd9
#
_entry.id   43a2fafdc3ed81a1e45670ac7f3b1bd9
#
_cell.length_a   1.000
_cell.length_b   1.000
_cell.length_c   1.000
_cell.angle_alpha   90.00
_cell.angle_beta   90.00
_cell.angle_gamma   90.00
#
_symmetry.space_group_name_H-M   'P 1'
#
loop_
_entity.id
_entity.type
_entity.pdbx_description
1 polymer ?
#
loop_
_entity_poly.entity_id
_entity_poly.type
_entity_poly.pdbx_seq_one_letter_code
_entity_poly.pdbx_strand_id
1 'polypeptide(L)'
;RRSRAAAMLQHVGLAERASHRPDEMSGGQRQRLAIARALVGQPSLLLADEPTGNLDSRGAEDIMALFLAINRDLGVTILIVTHDPAVAACCPRRIIMRDGRVHEDDGEPNHPGQSL
;
A
#
# COMPACT_ATOMS: atom_id res chain seq x y z
N ARG A 1 1.01 21.88 -1.21
CA ARG A 1 1.93 20.77 -1.34
C ARG A 1 2.59 20.38 -0.04
N ARG A 2 3.10 21.36 0.67
CA ARG A 2 3.69 21.08 1.97
C ARG A 2 2.68 20.50 2.93
N SER A 3 1.48 21.04 2.92
CA SER A 3 0.46 20.52 3.81
C SER A 3 0.05 19.11 3.40
N ARG A 4 0.11 18.80 2.10
CA ARG A 4 -0.19 17.46 1.66
C ARG A 4 0.92 16.51 2.07
N ALA A 5 2.17 16.90 1.93
CA ALA A 5 3.29 16.07 2.36
C ALA A 5 3.23 15.81 3.86
N ALA A 6 2.94 16.86 4.64
CA ALA A 6 2.80 16.70 6.08
C ALA A 6 1.66 15.77 6.44
N ALA A 7 0.52 15.90 5.73
CA ALA A 7 -0.62 15.03 5.95
C ALA A 7 -0.25 13.57 5.64
N MET A 8 0.52 13.35 4.60
CA MET A 8 0.93 12.01 4.25
C MET A 8 1.87 11.41 5.29
N LEU A 9 2.82 12.18 5.76
CA LEU A 9 3.71 11.72 6.82
C LEU A 9 2.93 11.38 8.07
N GLN A 10 1.96 12.21 8.41
CA GLN A 10 1.11 11.95 9.55
C GLN A 10 0.26 10.70 9.34
N HIS A 11 -0.27 10.56 8.15
CA HIS A 11 -1.09 9.42 7.78
C HIS A 11 -0.32 8.11 7.93
N VAL A 12 0.95 8.11 7.56
CA VAL A 12 1.77 6.90 7.69
C VAL A 12 2.39 6.79 9.08
N GLY A 13 2.16 7.76 9.96
CA GLY A 13 2.63 7.67 11.33
C GLY A 13 4.09 7.95 11.52
N LEU A 14 4.70 8.72 10.63
CA LEU A 14 6.13 8.99 10.69
C LEU A 14 6.49 10.45 10.91
N ALA A 15 5.52 11.32 11.10
CA ALA A 15 5.81 12.76 11.26
C ALA A 15 6.81 13.00 12.39
N GLU A 16 6.66 12.30 13.48
CA GLU A 16 7.53 12.45 14.64
C GLU A 16 8.89 11.81 14.46
N ARG A 17 9.02 10.95 13.48
CA ARG A 17 10.24 10.16 13.29
C ARG A 17 10.97 10.53 12.01
N ALA A 18 10.58 11.62 11.40
CA ALA A 18 11.17 12.03 10.13
C ALA A 18 12.67 12.29 10.23
N SER A 19 13.16 12.59 11.42
CA SER A 19 14.58 12.84 11.64
C SER A 19 15.39 11.59 11.93
N HIS A 20 14.72 10.45 12.14
CA HIS A 20 15.43 9.22 12.45
C HIS A 20 16.11 8.65 11.22
N ARG A 21 17.25 8.03 11.42
CA ARG A 21 17.95 7.39 10.32
C ARG A 21 17.27 6.07 9.98
N PRO A 22 17.28 5.68 8.69
CA PRO A 22 16.59 4.44 8.28
C PRO A 22 17.08 3.19 9.00
N ASP A 23 18.37 3.11 9.34
CA ASP A 23 18.90 1.93 10.00
C ASP A 23 18.47 1.81 11.44
N GLU A 24 17.83 2.83 11.99
CA GLU A 24 17.30 2.80 13.34
C GLU A 24 15.83 2.42 13.37
N MET A 25 15.25 2.13 12.24
CA MET A 25 13.83 1.87 12.12
C MET A 25 13.53 0.39 12.01
N SER A 26 12.36 0.00 12.50
CA SER A 26 11.87 -1.35 12.28
C SER A 26 11.52 -1.55 10.80
N GLY A 27 11.28 -2.79 10.41
CA GLY A 27 10.86 -3.09 9.04
C GLY A 27 9.59 -2.35 8.66
N GLY A 28 8.63 -2.30 9.57
CA GLY A 28 7.38 -1.57 9.31
C GLY A 28 7.59 -0.09 9.17
N GLN A 29 8.47 0.48 9.99
CA GLN A 29 8.77 1.91 9.89
C GLN A 29 9.47 2.24 8.59
N ARG A 30 10.39 1.38 8.15
CA ARG A 30 11.07 1.57 6.86
C ARG A 30 10.07 1.51 5.72
N GLN A 31 9.14 0.57 5.80
CA GLN A 31 8.12 0.45 4.76
C GLN A 31 7.22 1.68 4.72
N ARG A 32 6.83 2.18 5.88
CA ARG A 32 6.03 3.40 5.94
C ARG A 32 6.77 4.60 5.37
N LEU A 33 8.06 4.69 5.64
CA LEU A 33 8.85 5.77 5.08
C LEU A 33 8.90 5.69 3.56
N ALA A 34 9.06 4.48 3.03
CA ALA A 34 9.07 4.30 1.58
C ALA A 34 7.74 4.71 0.97
N ILE A 35 6.64 4.35 1.62
CA ILE A 35 5.31 4.73 1.16
C ILE A 35 5.15 6.25 1.20
N ALA A 36 5.58 6.88 2.28
CA ALA A 36 5.49 8.33 2.41
C ALA A 36 6.28 9.04 1.31
N ARG A 37 7.47 8.54 1.01
CA ARG A 37 8.29 9.12 -0.05
C ARG A 37 7.61 9.02 -1.40
N ALA A 38 7.00 7.88 -1.67
CA ALA A 38 6.29 7.70 -2.93
C ALA A 38 5.11 8.64 -3.03
N LEU A 39 4.40 8.86 -1.93
CA LEU A 39 3.20 9.70 -1.94
C LEU A 39 3.50 11.18 -2.06
N VAL A 40 4.68 11.61 -1.65
CA VAL A 40 5.04 13.03 -1.75
C VAL A 40 4.94 13.52 -3.19
N GLY A 41 5.22 12.65 -4.17
CA GLY A 41 5.10 13.00 -5.57
C GLY A 41 3.66 13.07 -6.07
N GLN A 42 2.69 12.78 -5.23
CA GLN A 42 1.26 12.82 -5.59
C GLN A 42 0.95 11.92 -6.79
N PRO A 43 1.33 10.64 -6.71
CA PRO A 43 1.10 9.74 -7.85
C PRO A 43 -0.36 9.36 -7.94
N SER A 44 -0.77 8.96 -9.15
CA SER A 44 -2.10 8.37 -9.33
C SER A 44 -2.06 6.87 -9.09
N LEU A 45 -0.89 6.28 -9.15
CA LEU A 45 -0.70 4.84 -8.96
C LEU A 45 0.50 4.59 -8.06
N LEU A 46 0.32 3.74 -7.08
CA LEU A 46 1.39 3.30 -6.20
C LEU A 46 1.58 1.80 -6.41
N LEU A 47 2.79 1.40 -6.73
CA LEU A 47 3.11 0.00 -6.96
C LEU A 47 3.87 -0.54 -5.75
N ALA A 48 3.39 -1.63 -5.20
CA ALA A 48 4.02 -2.25 -4.04
C ALA A 48 4.30 -3.73 -4.34
N ASP A 49 5.55 -4.11 -4.28
CA ASP A 49 5.99 -5.46 -4.58
C ASP A 49 6.33 -6.17 -3.28
N GLU A 50 5.52 -7.16 -2.92
CA GLU A 50 5.67 -7.93 -1.68
C GLU A 50 5.85 -7.01 -0.47
N PRO A 51 4.94 -6.08 -0.25
CA PRO A 51 5.17 -5.02 0.75
C PRO A 51 5.22 -5.49 2.18
N THR A 52 4.76 -6.70 2.47
CA THR A 52 4.73 -7.24 3.83
C THR A 52 5.71 -8.39 4.02
N GLY A 53 6.57 -8.64 3.04
CA GLY A 53 7.41 -9.84 3.03
C GLY A 53 8.35 -9.96 4.22
N ASN A 54 8.80 -8.84 4.78
CA ASN A 54 9.74 -8.85 5.90
C ASN A 54 9.11 -8.43 7.22
N LEU A 55 7.78 -8.49 7.29
CA LEU A 55 7.06 -8.03 8.49
C LEU A 55 6.41 -9.20 9.19
N ASP A 56 6.27 -9.07 10.52
CA ASP A 56 5.48 -10.04 11.26
C ASP A 56 3.99 -9.81 10.95
N SER A 57 3.13 -10.66 11.51
CA SER A 57 1.71 -10.60 11.20
C SER A 57 1.08 -9.26 11.51
N ARG A 58 1.44 -8.69 12.65
CA ARG A 58 0.88 -7.41 13.05
C ARG A 58 1.38 -6.29 12.16
N GLY A 59 2.66 -6.30 11.85
CA GLY A 59 3.22 -5.30 10.94
C GLY A 59 2.60 -5.39 9.57
N ALA A 60 2.37 -6.62 9.09
CA ALA A 60 1.73 -6.82 7.80
C ALA A 60 0.30 -6.26 7.80
N GLU A 61 -0.45 -6.53 8.87
CA GLU A 61 -1.82 -5.99 8.98
C GLU A 61 -1.82 -4.47 8.98
N ASP A 62 -0.87 -3.88 9.71
CA ASP A 62 -0.78 -2.43 9.79
C ASP A 62 -0.47 -1.81 8.43
N ILE A 63 0.43 -2.41 7.67
CA ILE A 63 0.78 -1.92 6.35
C ILE A 63 -0.41 -2.05 5.39
N MET A 64 -1.12 -3.19 5.45
CA MET A 64 -2.29 -3.35 4.59
C MET A 64 -3.39 -2.36 4.93
N ALA A 65 -3.60 -2.11 6.23
CA ALA A 65 -4.58 -1.11 6.65
C ALA A 65 -4.18 0.28 6.14
N LEU A 66 -2.88 0.58 6.14
CA LEU A 66 -2.39 1.85 5.62
C LEU A 66 -2.66 1.98 4.13
N PHE A 67 -2.39 0.94 3.34
CA PHE A 67 -2.69 0.99 1.91
C PHE A 67 -4.17 1.23 1.65
N LEU A 68 -5.04 0.54 2.38
CA LEU A 68 -6.47 0.73 2.20
C LEU A 68 -6.89 2.15 2.54
N ALA A 69 -6.32 2.71 3.60
CA ALA A 69 -6.62 4.08 3.99
C ALA A 69 -6.14 5.08 2.95
N ILE A 70 -4.95 4.87 2.40
CA ILE A 70 -4.41 5.74 1.37
C ILE A 70 -5.31 5.72 0.13
N ASN A 71 -5.72 4.54 -0.28
CA ASN A 71 -6.62 4.40 -1.42
C ASN A 71 -7.94 5.12 -1.16
N ARG A 72 -8.52 4.90 0.02
CA ARG A 72 -9.80 5.49 0.37
C ARG A 72 -9.72 7.01 0.52
N ASP A 73 -8.72 7.49 1.25
CA ASP A 73 -8.67 8.89 1.65
C ASP A 73 -7.97 9.79 0.65
N LEU A 74 -6.99 9.26 -0.06
CA LEU A 74 -6.21 10.06 -1.02
C LEU A 74 -6.54 9.73 -2.47
N GLY A 75 -7.34 8.70 -2.71
CA GLY A 75 -7.74 8.34 -4.06
C GLY A 75 -6.62 7.77 -4.92
N VAL A 76 -5.56 7.30 -4.30
CA VAL A 76 -4.43 6.70 -5.03
C VAL A 76 -4.77 5.26 -5.35
N THR A 77 -4.60 4.87 -6.60
CA THR A 77 -4.74 3.47 -6.99
C THR A 77 -3.51 2.71 -6.52
N ILE A 78 -3.72 1.57 -5.89
CA ILE A 78 -2.61 0.79 -5.37
C ILE A 78 -2.60 -0.58 -6.00
N LEU A 79 -1.47 -0.93 -6.61
CA LEU A 79 -1.26 -2.25 -7.19
C LEU A 79 -0.27 -2.99 -6.33
N ILE A 80 -0.70 -4.10 -5.74
CA ILE A 80 0.14 -4.91 -4.87
C ILE A 80 0.45 -6.22 -5.56
N VAL A 81 1.74 -6.53 -5.67
CA VAL A 81 2.19 -7.81 -6.19
C VAL A 81 2.59 -8.67 -5.01
N THR A 82 1.97 -9.83 -4.87
CA THR A 82 2.23 -10.69 -3.73
C THR A 82 1.92 -12.15 -4.05
N HIS A 83 2.58 -13.05 -3.36
CA HIS A 83 2.21 -14.46 -3.38
C HIS A 83 1.56 -14.89 -2.06
N ASP A 84 1.31 -13.94 -1.17
CA ASP A 84 0.71 -14.22 0.13
C ASP A 84 -0.81 -14.12 0.04
N PRO A 85 -1.52 -15.25 0.21
CA PRO A 85 -2.98 -15.22 0.10
C PRO A 85 -3.65 -14.32 1.14
N ALA A 86 -3.04 -14.13 2.30
CA ALA A 86 -3.61 -13.27 3.32
C ALA A 86 -3.61 -11.80 2.86
N VAL A 87 -2.55 -11.39 2.18
CA VAL A 87 -2.47 -10.05 1.61
C VAL A 87 -3.50 -9.89 0.50
N ALA A 88 -3.57 -10.88 -0.39
CA ALA A 88 -4.53 -10.83 -1.49
C ALA A 88 -5.95 -10.75 -0.97
N ALA A 89 -6.26 -11.44 0.12
CA ALA A 89 -7.60 -11.44 0.69
C ALA A 89 -8.02 -10.07 1.20
N CYS A 90 -7.08 -9.19 1.50
CA CYS A 90 -7.40 -7.84 1.97
C CYS A 90 -7.80 -6.90 0.85
N CYS A 91 -7.59 -7.30 -0.39
CA CYS A 91 -7.81 -6.43 -1.54
C CYS A 91 -9.17 -6.68 -2.17
N PRO A 92 -9.87 -5.61 -2.60
CA PRO A 92 -11.18 -5.79 -3.22
C PRO A 92 -11.15 -6.42 -4.59
N ARG A 93 -10.01 -6.33 -5.28
CA ARG A 93 -9.85 -6.97 -6.57
C ARG A 93 -8.57 -7.77 -6.58
N ARG A 94 -8.64 -9.01 -7.07
CA ARG A 94 -7.49 -9.89 -7.14
C ARG A 94 -7.36 -10.42 -8.55
N ILE A 95 -6.12 -10.41 -9.02
CA ILE A 95 -5.79 -10.95 -10.33
C ILE A 95 -4.74 -12.02 -10.12
N ILE A 96 -5.02 -13.22 -10.56
CA ILE A 96 -4.10 -14.34 -10.43
C ILE A 96 -3.37 -14.51 -11.74
N MET A 97 -2.05 -14.52 -11.66
CA MET A 97 -1.19 -14.66 -12.83
C MET A 97 -0.51 -16.01 -12.82
N ARG A 98 -0.40 -16.63 -13.97
CA ARG A 98 0.35 -17.86 -14.17
C ARG A 98 1.04 -17.81 -15.50
N ASP A 99 2.32 -18.14 -15.52
CA ASP A 99 3.10 -18.19 -16.76
C ASP A 99 2.98 -16.92 -17.57
N GLY A 100 2.98 -15.78 -16.88
CA GLY A 100 2.93 -14.50 -17.56
C GLY A 100 1.56 -14.10 -18.10
N ARG A 101 0.53 -14.86 -17.72
CA ARG A 101 -0.83 -14.60 -18.22
C ARG A 101 -1.80 -14.46 -17.06
N VAL A 102 -2.84 -13.69 -17.30
CA VAL A 102 -3.93 -13.59 -16.34
C VAL A 102 -4.68 -14.92 -16.34
N HIS A 103 -4.70 -15.59 -15.20
CA HIS A 103 -5.39 -16.85 -15.03
C HIS A 103 -6.81 -16.62 -14.52
N GLU A 104 -6.96 -15.66 -13.62
CA GLU A 104 -8.23 -15.41 -12.98
C GLU A 104 -8.26 -13.95 -12.54
N ASP A 105 -9.40 -13.32 -12.67
CA ASP A 105 -9.61 -11.94 -12.21
C ASP A 105 -10.95 -11.94 -11.49
N ASP A 106 -10.91 -11.95 -10.16
CA ASP A 106 -12.12 -11.98 -9.36
C ASP A 106 -12.46 -10.62 -8.78
N GLY A 107 -11.96 -9.56 -9.40
CA GLY A 107 -12.40 -8.25 -9.06
C GLY A 107 -13.84 -8.09 -9.47
N GLU A 108 -14.53 -7.13 -8.88
CA GLU A 108 -15.92 -6.90 -9.16
C GLU A 108 -16.06 -5.86 -10.26
N PRO A 109 -16.18 -6.31 -11.51
CA PRO A 109 -16.23 -5.37 -12.62
C PRO A 109 -17.47 -4.49 -12.60
N ASN A 110 -18.52 -4.95 -11.95
CA ASN A 110 -19.76 -4.19 -11.89
C ASN A 110 -20.01 -3.62 -10.52
N HIS A 111 -18.96 -3.36 -9.85
CA HIS A 111 -19.03 -2.71 -8.58
C HIS A 111 -19.83 -1.43 -8.74
N PRO A 112 -20.67 -1.07 -7.79
CA PRO A 112 -21.49 0.11 -7.94
C PRO A 112 -20.73 1.36 -8.32
N GLY A 113 -19.53 1.48 -7.94
CA GLY A 113 -18.76 2.64 -8.27
C GLY A 113 -17.93 2.50 -9.51
N GLN A 114 -17.98 1.38 -10.18
CA GLN A 114 -17.11 1.13 -11.30
C GLN A 114 -17.76 0.28 -12.36
N SER A 115 -18.95 0.50 -12.61
CA SER A 115 -19.64 -0.17 -13.68
C SER A 115 -18.74 -0.22 -14.92
N LEU A 116 -18.48 -1.35 -15.39
CA LEU A 116 -17.60 -1.50 -16.54
C LEU A 116 -18.38 -1.55 -17.83
#